data_30930009ff67ddb8aeb7ab2431d9a897
#
_entry.id   30930009ff67ddb8aeb7ab2431d9a897
#
_cell.length_a   1.000
_cell.length_b   1.000
_cell.length_c   1.000
_cell.angle_alpha   90.00
_cell.angle_beta   90.00
_cell.angle_gamma   90.00
#
_symmetry.space_group_name_H-M   'P 1'
#
loop_
_entity.id
_entity.type
_entity.pdbx_description
1 polymer ?
#
loop_
_entity_poly.entity_id
_entity_poly.type
_entity_poly.pdbx_seq_one_letter_code
_entity_poly.pdbx_strand_id
1 'polypeptide(L)'
;MGSALAENAEIRATRPAAFTLAHLSDPHLPMPHARPLELIGKRATGYLNWWRRRVHLHVPEALAGIVADIKAEKPDHIALTGDLVNISLPTEFSRAAQWLAALGGPHDVTVIPGNHDVYVATAWPESLGLWGAYIAGDGQPPASGFDVFPTLRRRGPVALVGLSSGVPKPPLFATGTLGEPQIAAAERILADLGREGLCRVVLIHHPPLTTEKHFKRLTDAAAFQAMIRRAGCELVLHGHNHRSEVARIAGPDGPVPVIGVSSASAAPDSKYGRARYHLIHIERENEGWRIGVELRALRKDGAGCEPDGDLVFHSGRALAMVA
;
A
#
# COMPACT_ATOMS: atom_id res chain seq x y z
N MET A 1 -25.52 -39.08 -6.72
CA MET A 1 -24.32 -38.42 -6.14
C MET A 1 -23.38 -37.84 -7.22
N GLY A 2 -23.42 -38.23 -8.48
CA GLY A 2 -22.57 -37.71 -9.55
C GLY A 2 -23.00 -36.37 -10.16
N SER A 3 -24.29 -36.01 -10.12
CA SER A 3 -24.82 -34.78 -10.74
C SER A 3 -24.43 -33.50 -10.01
N ALA A 4 -24.47 -33.50 -8.69
CA ALA A 4 -24.14 -32.31 -7.87
C ALA A 4 -22.63 -31.94 -7.87
N LEU A 5 -21.76 -32.93 -8.10
CA LEU A 5 -20.31 -32.69 -8.22
C LEU A 5 -19.91 -32.13 -9.60
N ALA A 6 -20.63 -32.56 -10.65
CA ALA A 6 -20.44 -32.03 -12.00
C ALA A 6 -20.98 -30.61 -12.14
N GLU A 7 -22.14 -30.31 -11.55
CA GLU A 7 -22.76 -28.98 -11.53
C GLU A 7 -21.92 -27.97 -10.75
N ASN A 8 -21.31 -28.37 -9.61
CA ASN A 8 -20.35 -27.56 -8.88
C ASN A 8 -19.01 -27.33 -9.60
N ALA A 9 -18.59 -28.26 -10.47
CA ALA A 9 -17.40 -28.12 -11.30
C ALA A 9 -17.65 -27.16 -12.48
N GLU A 10 -18.83 -27.23 -13.13
CA GLU A 10 -19.22 -26.30 -14.19
C GLU A 10 -19.46 -24.87 -13.67
N ILE A 11 -20.03 -24.70 -12.46
CA ILE A 11 -20.20 -23.39 -11.81
C ILE A 11 -18.85 -22.78 -11.47
N ARG A 12 -17.82 -23.57 -11.14
CA ARG A 12 -16.45 -23.10 -10.96
C ARG A 12 -15.76 -22.69 -12.26
N ALA A 13 -16.07 -23.33 -13.37
CA ALA A 13 -15.46 -23.04 -14.67
C ALA A 13 -15.98 -21.74 -15.34
N THR A 14 -17.12 -21.18 -14.87
CA THR A 14 -17.75 -19.97 -15.41
C THR A 14 -17.53 -18.71 -14.56
N ARG A 15 -16.92 -18.80 -13.38
CA ARG A 15 -16.54 -17.61 -12.61
C ARG A 15 -15.31 -16.97 -13.25
N PRO A 16 -15.34 -15.66 -13.59
CA PRO A 16 -14.12 -14.98 -14.00
C PRO A 16 -13.09 -15.15 -12.88
N ALA A 17 -11.86 -15.46 -13.28
CA ALA A 17 -10.76 -15.64 -12.34
C ALA A 17 -10.67 -14.42 -11.42
N ALA A 18 -10.53 -14.64 -10.11
CA ALA A 18 -10.34 -13.57 -9.15
C ALA A 18 -9.07 -12.79 -9.50
N PHE A 19 -9.13 -11.45 -9.50
CA PHE A 19 -7.91 -10.65 -9.57
C PHE A 19 -7.21 -10.69 -8.22
N THR A 20 -5.91 -11.00 -8.24
CA THR A 20 -5.13 -11.18 -7.02
C THR A 20 -4.12 -10.04 -6.85
N LEU A 21 -4.22 -9.31 -5.74
CA LEU A 21 -3.34 -8.19 -5.38
C LEU A 21 -2.54 -8.53 -4.14
N ALA A 22 -1.20 -8.48 -4.22
CA ALA A 22 -0.36 -8.51 -3.02
C ALA A 22 -0.15 -7.08 -2.52
N HIS A 23 -0.46 -6.82 -1.24
CA HIS A 23 -0.23 -5.53 -0.60
C HIS A 23 0.81 -5.66 0.51
N LEU A 24 1.90 -4.92 0.39
CA LEU A 24 2.93 -4.80 1.42
C LEU A 24 3.30 -3.33 1.62
N SER A 25 3.92 -3.02 2.77
CA SER A 25 4.33 -1.66 3.12
C SER A 25 5.55 -1.65 4.03
N ASP A 26 6.19 -0.50 4.14
CA ASP A 26 7.24 -0.22 5.12
C ASP A 26 8.38 -1.26 5.10
N PRO A 27 8.96 -1.61 3.93
CA PRO A 27 10.06 -2.58 3.87
C PRO A 27 11.33 -2.08 4.54
N HIS A 28 11.51 -0.76 4.67
CA HIS A 28 12.66 -0.13 5.32
C HIS A 28 13.96 -0.88 5.02
N LEU A 29 14.37 -0.86 3.76
CA LEU A 29 15.52 -1.60 3.27
C LEU A 29 16.77 -1.33 4.12
N PRO A 30 17.68 -2.31 4.22
CA PRO A 30 18.90 -2.16 5.01
C PRO A 30 19.67 -0.89 4.63
N MET A 31 19.93 -0.05 5.64
CA MET A 31 20.61 1.22 5.41
C MET A 31 22.05 0.98 4.96
N PRO A 32 22.50 1.60 3.87
CA PRO A 32 23.90 1.57 3.47
C PRO A 32 24.75 2.37 4.47
N HIS A 33 26.08 2.20 4.41
CA HIS A 33 26.98 3.06 5.16
C HIS A 33 26.81 4.52 4.72
N ALA A 34 26.33 5.37 5.64
CA ALA A 34 26.21 6.79 5.41
C ALA A 34 27.58 7.47 5.57
N ARG A 35 27.92 8.39 4.66
CA ARG A 35 29.08 9.23 4.81
C ARG A 35 28.80 10.32 5.83
N PRO A 36 29.77 10.77 6.66
CA PRO A 36 29.52 11.81 7.68
C PRO A 36 28.86 13.08 7.12
N LEU A 37 29.24 13.51 5.92
CA LEU A 37 28.67 14.68 5.25
C LEU A 37 27.20 14.50 4.81
N GLU A 38 26.73 13.28 4.66
CA GLU A 38 25.32 12.97 4.32
C GLU A 38 24.42 13.04 5.56
N LEU A 39 25.01 12.98 6.77
CA LEU A 39 24.32 13.00 8.06
C LEU A 39 24.18 14.42 8.62
N ILE A 40 23.94 15.42 7.77
CA ILE A 40 23.73 16.80 8.21
C ILE A 40 22.24 17.06 8.48
N GLY A 41 21.94 17.85 9.49
CA GLY A 41 20.57 18.27 9.82
C GLY A 41 19.69 17.14 10.31
N LYS A 42 18.47 17.02 9.76
CA LYS A 42 17.49 16.01 10.18
C LYS A 42 18.00 14.58 9.99
N ARG A 43 18.86 14.32 9.01
CA ARG A 43 19.42 12.98 8.78
C ARG A 43 20.27 12.48 9.95
N ALA A 44 21.00 13.35 10.64
CA ALA A 44 21.77 12.97 11.84
C ALA A 44 20.87 12.39 12.95
N THR A 45 19.77 13.08 13.25
CA THR A 45 18.81 12.60 14.25
C THR A 45 18.09 11.33 13.81
N GLY A 46 17.78 11.23 12.53
CA GLY A 46 17.19 10.03 11.93
C GLY A 46 18.11 8.83 11.99
N TYR A 47 19.40 9.03 11.65
CA TYR A 47 20.43 7.99 11.71
C TYR A 47 20.63 7.49 13.14
N LEU A 48 20.75 8.40 14.11
CA LEU A 48 20.87 8.04 15.52
C LEU A 48 19.69 7.25 16.03
N ASN A 49 18.45 7.62 15.65
CA ASN A 49 17.25 6.88 15.99
C ASN A 49 17.20 5.51 15.31
N TRP A 50 17.61 5.43 14.03
CA TRP A 50 17.73 4.17 13.31
C TRP A 50 18.73 3.24 13.98
N TRP A 51 19.94 3.71 14.26
CA TRP A 51 21.00 2.92 14.91
C TRP A 51 20.61 2.41 16.29
N ARG A 52 19.91 3.22 17.09
CA ARG A 52 19.50 2.84 18.46
C ARG A 52 18.28 1.93 18.52
N ARG A 53 17.38 1.98 17.55
CA ARG A 53 16.08 1.36 17.65
C ARG A 53 15.68 0.56 16.40
N ARG A 54 15.81 1.13 15.20
CA ARG A 54 15.22 0.55 13.99
C ARG A 54 16.04 -0.57 13.40
N VAL A 55 17.36 -0.59 13.56
CA VAL A 55 18.25 -1.66 13.08
C VAL A 55 17.85 -3.04 13.59
N HIS A 56 17.23 -3.11 14.76
CA HIS A 56 16.73 -4.37 15.36
C HIS A 56 15.26 -4.63 15.06
N LEU A 57 14.52 -3.65 14.52
CA LEU A 57 13.10 -3.78 14.22
C LEU A 57 12.85 -4.23 12.78
N HIS A 58 13.78 -3.97 11.88
CA HIS A 58 13.68 -4.26 10.45
C HIS A 58 14.77 -5.26 10.07
N VAL A 59 14.35 -6.47 9.70
CA VAL A 59 15.23 -7.62 9.46
C VAL A 59 15.19 -7.99 7.98
N PRO A 60 16.33 -7.94 7.26
CA PRO A 60 16.39 -8.27 5.84
C PRO A 60 15.85 -9.67 5.50
N GLU A 61 16.11 -10.64 6.38
CA GLU A 61 15.65 -12.02 6.23
C GLU A 61 14.12 -12.12 6.27
N ALA A 62 13.48 -11.30 7.13
CA ALA A 62 12.02 -11.22 7.19
C ALA A 62 11.44 -10.70 5.86
N LEU A 63 12.01 -9.62 5.33
CA LEU A 63 11.61 -9.07 4.04
C LEU A 63 11.84 -10.08 2.90
N ALA A 64 12.96 -10.80 2.92
CA ALA A 64 13.25 -11.83 1.93
C ALA A 64 12.22 -12.98 1.97
N GLY A 65 11.80 -13.40 3.16
CA GLY A 65 10.73 -14.39 3.36
C GLY A 65 9.38 -13.93 2.80
N ILE A 66 8.98 -12.68 3.09
CA ILE A 66 7.77 -12.07 2.54
C ILE A 66 7.81 -12.03 1.01
N VAL A 67 8.91 -11.55 0.43
CA VAL A 67 9.07 -11.46 -1.04
C VAL A 67 9.05 -12.85 -1.70
N ALA A 68 9.70 -13.85 -1.08
CA ALA A 68 9.68 -15.22 -1.60
C ALA A 68 8.27 -15.81 -1.63
N ASP A 69 7.47 -15.57 -0.59
CA ASP A 69 6.09 -16.02 -0.51
C ASP A 69 5.19 -15.30 -1.53
N ILE A 70 5.29 -13.97 -1.65
CA ILE A 70 4.58 -13.21 -2.69
C ILE A 70 4.87 -13.78 -4.09
N LYS A 71 6.14 -14.09 -4.38
CA LYS A 71 6.52 -14.67 -5.68
C LYS A 71 5.98 -16.09 -5.88
N ALA A 72 5.83 -16.87 -4.82
CA ALA A 72 5.24 -18.20 -4.89
C ALA A 72 3.72 -18.14 -5.13
N GLU A 73 3.03 -17.15 -4.54
CA GLU A 73 1.59 -16.93 -4.73
C GLU A 73 1.24 -16.35 -6.11
N LYS A 74 2.22 -15.74 -6.80
CA LYS A 74 2.08 -15.21 -8.18
C LYS A 74 0.88 -14.27 -8.34
N PRO A 75 0.77 -13.20 -7.54
CA PRO A 75 -0.33 -12.25 -7.68
C PRO A 75 -0.31 -11.58 -9.04
N ASP A 76 -1.48 -11.14 -9.53
CA ASP A 76 -1.59 -10.37 -10.78
C ASP A 76 -0.93 -9.00 -10.67
N HIS A 77 -0.83 -8.46 -9.45
CA HIS A 77 -0.18 -7.17 -9.21
C HIS A 77 0.32 -7.06 -7.76
N ILE A 78 1.35 -6.22 -7.55
CA ILE A 78 1.91 -5.90 -6.24
C ILE A 78 1.72 -4.41 -5.96
N ALA A 79 1.09 -4.07 -4.84
CA ALA A 79 0.95 -2.70 -4.35
C ALA A 79 1.86 -2.47 -3.14
N LEU A 80 2.74 -1.47 -3.24
CA LEU A 80 3.66 -1.07 -2.19
C LEU A 80 3.31 0.33 -1.68
N THR A 81 2.89 0.43 -0.42
CA THR A 81 2.39 1.68 0.14
C THR A 81 3.44 2.48 0.91
N GLY A 82 4.69 2.48 0.43
CA GLY A 82 5.74 3.41 0.81
C GLY A 82 6.69 2.95 1.90
N ASP A 83 7.56 3.88 2.30
CA ASP A 83 8.63 3.70 3.28
C ASP A 83 9.65 2.62 2.90
N LEU A 84 10.17 2.73 1.66
CA LEU A 84 11.23 1.85 1.18
C LEU A 84 12.58 2.18 1.83
N VAL A 85 12.84 3.45 2.06
CA VAL A 85 14.10 3.94 2.65
C VAL A 85 13.92 4.38 4.12
N ASN A 86 14.98 4.84 4.78
CA ASN A 86 14.94 5.19 6.21
C ASN A 86 15.11 6.69 6.45
N ILE A 87 16.08 7.35 5.82
CA ILE A 87 16.39 8.77 6.02
C ILE A 87 16.64 9.52 4.71
N SER A 88 16.20 8.96 3.60
CA SER A 88 16.33 9.54 2.25
C SER A 88 17.78 9.81 1.83
N LEU A 89 18.73 8.87 2.08
CA LEU A 89 20.08 8.96 1.51
C LEU A 89 20.05 8.64 0.01
N PRO A 90 20.87 9.29 -0.83
CA PRO A 90 20.96 8.94 -2.26
C PRO A 90 21.25 7.46 -2.51
N THR A 91 22.11 6.86 -1.69
CA THR A 91 22.45 5.44 -1.76
C THR A 91 21.29 4.50 -1.36
N GLU A 92 20.38 4.95 -0.48
CA GLU A 92 19.18 4.19 -0.15
C GLU A 92 18.24 4.12 -1.36
N PHE A 93 18.05 5.22 -2.09
CA PHE A 93 17.20 5.25 -3.29
C PHE A 93 17.73 4.33 -4.39
N SER A 94 19.04 4.33 -4.63
CA SER A 94 19.65 3.44 -5.62
C SER A 94 19.47 1.95 -5.26
N ARG A 95 19.60 1.60 -3.98
CA ARG A 95 19.34 0.23 -3.50
C ARG A 95 17.87 -0.15 -3.62
N ALA A 96 16.98 0.78 -3.31
CA ALA A 96 15.54 0.56 -3.44
C ALA A 96 15.14 0.35 -4.91
N ALA A 97 15.74 1.07 -5.86
CA ALA A 97 15.54 0.84 -7.28
C ALA A 97 15.97 -0.57 -7.70
N GLN A 98 17.12 -1.05 -7.23
CA GLN A 98 17.60 -2.42 -7.48
C GLN A 98 16.68 -3.47 -6.86
N TRP A 99 16.22 -3.24 -5.64
CA TRP A 99 15.29 -4.14 -4.95
C TRP A 99 13.94 -4.20 -5.65
N LEU A 100 13.40 -3.08 -6.10
CA LEU A 100 12.16 -3.03 -6.89
C LEU A 100 12.30 -3.81 -8.19
N ALA A 101 13.42 -3.66 -8.90
CA ALA A 101 13.68 -4.43 -10.12
C ALA A 101 13.77 -5.95 -9.85
N ALA A 102 14.26 -6.34 -8.67
CA ALA A 102 14.27 -7.75 -8.25
C ALA A 102 12.88 -8.22 -7.76
N LEU A 103 12.01 -7.34 -7.26
CA LEU A 103 10.65 -7.66 -6.85
C LEU A 103 9.77 -7.98 -8.07
N GLY A 104 9.78 -7.13 -9.09
CA GLY A 104 9.00 -7.29 -10.31
C GLY A 104 9.18 -6.12 -11.27
N GLY A 105 8.62 -6.22 -12.46
CA GLY A 105 8.63 -5.15 -13.46
C GLY A 105 7.72 -3.97 -13.08
N PRO A 106 7.95 -2.77 -13.66
CA PRO A 106 7.09 -1.59 -13.38
C PRO A 106 5.62 -1.77 -13.76
N HIS A 107 5.32 -2.70 -14.68
CA HIS A 107 3.95 -3.05 -15.04
C HIS A 107 3.24 -3.79 -13.91
N ASP A 108 3.96 -4.64 -13.18
CA ASP A 108 3.40 -5.58 -12.20
C ASP A 108 3.50 -5.07 -10.76
N VAL A 109 4.22 -3.95 -10.55
CA VAL A 109 4.43 -3.34 -9.23
C VAL A 109 4.04 -1.87 -9.27
N THR A 110 3.19 -1.45 -8.34
CA THR A 110 2.87 -0.03 -8.08
C THR A 110 3.49 0.41 -6.77
N VAL A 111 4.16 1.55 -6.77
CA VAL A 111 4.75 2.17 -5.58
C VAL A 111 4.16 3.55 -5.36
N ILE A 112 3.79 3.86 -4.13
CA ILE A 112 3.56 5.22 -3.68
C ILE A 112 4.58 5.59 -2.59
N PRO A 113 5.02 6.85 -2.45
CA PRO A 113 5.99 7.20 -1.43
C PRO A 113 5.38 7.30 -0.04
N GLY A 114 6.17 6.89 0.97
CA GLY A 114 5.89 7.15 2.38
C GLY A 114 6.64 8.36 2.93
N ASN A 115 6.56 8.60 4.24
CA ASN A 115 7.22 9.74 4.86
C ASN A 115 8.74 9.57 4.99
N HIS A 116 9.24 8.35 5.04
CA HIS A 116 10.67 8.06 5.02
C HIS A 116 11.29 8.23 3.64
N ASP A 117 10.52 8.02 2.58
CA ASP A 117 10.96 8.24 1.20
C ASP A 117 11.09 9.74 0.86
N VAL A 118 10.47 10.60 1.67
CA VAL A 118 10.59 12.07 1.62
C VAL A 118 11.03 12.65 2.95
N TYR A 119 11.88 11.93 3.68
CA TYR A 119 12.35 12.30 5.02
C TYR A 119 12.99 13.68 5.06
N VAL A 120 13.72 14.04 4.02
CA VAL A 120 14.22 15.38 3.73
C VAL A 120 13.92 15.75 2.28
N ALA A 121 13.88 17.03 1.98
CA ALA A 121 13.76 17.48 0.60
C ALA A 121 15.01 17.02 -0.19
N THR A 122 14.77 16.23 -1.24
CA THR A 122 15.80 15.70 -2.13
C THR A 122 15.34 15.90 -3.56
N ALA A 123 16.26 16.23 -4.46
CA ALA A 123 15.93 16.39 -5.88
C ALA A 123 15.33 15.11 -6.44
N TRP A 124 14.23 15.23 -7.21
CA TRP A 124 13.49 14.09 -7.72
C TRP A 124 14.36 13.10 -8.51
N PRO A 125 15.24 13.52 -9.45
CA PRO A 125 16.09 12.59 -10.21
C PRO A 125 17.04 11.76 -9.35
N GLU A 126 17.44 12.27 -8.18
CA GLU A 126 18.38 11.63 -7.26
C GLU A 126 17.66 10.81 -6.16
N SER A 127 16.33 10.78 -6.21
CA SER A 127 15.48 10.16 -5.19
C SER A 127 14.38 9.30 -5.83
N LEU A 128 13.13 9.67 -5.65
CA LEU A 128 11.95 8.97 -6.16
C LEU A 128 11.96 8.82 -7.69
N GLY A 129 12.66 9.68 -8.41
CA GLY A 129 12.84 9.57 -9.86
C GLY A 129 13.49 8.28 -10.31
N LEU A 130 14.34 7.66 -9.46
CA LEU A 130 14.91 6.33 -9.71
C LEU A 130 13.85 5.21 -9.73
N TRP A 131 12.68 5.48 -9.17
CA TRP A 131 11.51 4.60 -9.14
C TRP A 131 10.36 5.11 -10.02
N GLY A 132 10.60 6.17 -10.79
CA GLY A 132 9.59 6.89 -11.54
C GLY A 132 8.67 6.00 -12.38
N ALA A 133 9.20 4.92 -12.95
CA ALA A 133 8.42 3.94 -13.71
C ALA A 133 7.45 3.13 -12.84
N TYR A 134 7.78 2.88 -11.56
CA TYR A 134 6.92 2.18 -10.59
C TYR A 134 5.85 3.09 -9.99
N ILE A 135 6.06 4.41 -10.05
CA ILE A 135 5.14 5.44 -9.53
C ILE A 135 4.14 5.85 -10.63
N ALA A 136 4.59 6.02 -11.86
CA ALA A 136 3.78 6.52 -12.98
C ALA A 136 2.49 5.73 -13.19
N GLY A 137 1.44 6.41 -13.61
CA GLY A 137 0.21 5.79 -14.09
C GLY A 137 0.38 5.15 -15.49
N ASP A 138 -0.64 4.42 -15.93
CA ASP A 138 -0.64 3.78 -17.25
C ASP A 138 -0.57 4.84 -18.37
N GLY A 139 0.26 4.56 -19.38
CA GLY A 139 0.46 5.46 -20.52
C GLY A 139 1.22 6.75 -20.21
N GLN A 140 1.66 6.93 -18.96
CA GLN A 140 2.49 8.08 -18.58
C GLN A 140 3.98 7.74 -18.69
N PRO A 141 4.86 8.72 -19.00
CA PRO A 141 6.30 8.53 -18.84
C PRO A 141 6.65 8.32 -17.36
N PRO A 142 7.86 7.82 -17.05
CA PRO A 142 8.32 7.73 -15.66
C PRO A 142 8.09 9.05 -14.93
N ALA A 143 7.56 8.98 -13.70
CA ALA A 143 7.22 10.16 -12.91
C ALA A 143 8.45 11.07 -12.71
N SER A 144 8.29 12.36 -12.93
CA SER A 144 9.34 13.38 -12.85
C SER A 144 9.16 14.37 -11.69
N GLY A 145 8.07 14.26 -10.94
CA GLY A 145 7.74 15.11 -9.80
C GLY A 145 6.51 14.62 -9.05
N PHE A 146 6.15 15.31 -7.97
CA PHE A 146 4.95 15.01 -7.18
C PHE A 146 3.63 15.39 -7.86
N ASP A 147 3.69 16.19 -8.91
CA ASP A 147 2.55 16.60 -9.76
C ASP A 147 1.95 15.43 -10.56
N VAL A 148 2.65 14.28 -10.62
CA VAL A 148 2.10 13.04 -11.18
C VAL A 148 0.92 12.47 -10.38
N PHE A 149 0.83 12.79 -9.08
CA PHE A 149 -0.24 12.28 -8.23
C PHE A 149 -1.53 13.11 -8.34
N PRO A 150 -2.71 12.45 -8.34
CA PRO A 150 -2.94 11.01 -8.19
C PRO A 150 -2.56 10.22 -9.45
N THR A 151 -1.97 9.04 -9.26
CA THR A 151 -1.66 8.11 -10.36
C THR A 151 -2.79 7.10 -10.55
N LEU A 152 -2.97 6.61 -11.77
CA LEU A 152 -3.99 5.60 -12.09
C LEU A 152 -3.36 4.44 -12.86
N ARG A 153 -3.58 3.23 -12.38
CA ARG A 153 -3.26 1.99 -13.09
C ARG A 153 -4.46 1.08 -13.18
N ARG A 154 -4.73 0.57 -14.37
CA ARG A 154 -5.83 -0.37 -14.64
C ARG A 154 -5.26 -1.77 -14.80
N ARG A 155 -5.78 -2.73 -14.04
CA ARG A 155 -5.38 -4.13 -14.09
C ARG A 155 -6.62 -5.00 -14.16
N GLY A 156 -7.01 -5.35 -15.39
CA GLY A 156 -8.27 -6.04 -15.61
C GLY A 156 -9.45 -5.27 -15.03
N PRO A 157 -10.21 -5.87 -14.09
CA PRO A 157 -11.39 -5.23 -13.49
C PRO A 157 -11.05 -4.25 -12.34
N VAL A 158 -9.77 -4.11 -11.99
CA VAL A 158 -9.30 -3.31 -10.84
C VAL A 158 -8.61 -2.05 -11.30
N ALA A 159 -8.90 -0.94 -10.64
CA ALA A 159 -8.21 0.33 -10.81
C ALA A 159 -7.48 0.71 -9.51
N LEU A 160 -6.16 0.86 -9.59
CA LEU A 160 -5.30 1.29 -8.49
C LEU A 160 -5.10 2.82 -8.59
N VAL A 161 -5.58 3.56 -7.59
CA VAL A 161 -5.41 5.01 -7.51
C VAL A 161 -4.38 5.32 -6.44
N GLY A 162 -3.18 5.69 -6.87
CA GLY A 162 -2.06 6.00 -5.99
C GLY A 162 -2.06 7.47 -5.57
N LEU A 163 -1.97 7.71 -4.25
CA LEU A 163 -1.88 9.04 -3.65
C LEU A 163 -0.56 9.22 -2.90
N SER A 164 0.06 10.38 -3.05
CA SER A 164 1.22 10.75 -2.24
C SER A 164 0.80 11.59 -1.04
N SER A 165 0.96 11.04 0.14
CA SER A 165 0.77 11.78 1.40
C SER A 165 2.09 12.17 2.08
N GLY A 166 3.22 11.73 1.48
CA GLY A 166 4.55 12.03 1.98
C GLY A 166 4.94 13.49 1.71
N VAL A 167 5.31 14.22 2.76
CA VAL A 167 5.84 15.58 2.68
C VAL A 167 6.99 15.75 3.69
N PRO A 168 8.08 16.44 3.35
CA PRO A 168 9.15 16.69 4.30
C PRO A 168 8.63 17.42 5.53
N LYS A 169 8.95 16.94 6.74
CA LYS A 169 8.53 17.52 8.02
C LYS A 169 9.72 17.77 8.92
N PRO A 170 9.60 18.67 9.92
CA PRO A 170 10.61 18.82 10.97
C PRO A 170 10.91 17.51 11.72
N PRO A 171 12.04 17.42 12.44
CA PRO A 171 12.31 16.28 13.33
C PRO A 171 11.15 16.00 14.27
N LEU A 172 10.92 14.72 14.58
CA LEU A 172 9.85 14.19 15.45
C LEU A 172 8.44 14.23 14.84
N PHE A 173 8.24 14.82 13.67
CA PHE A 173 6.97 14.79 12.96
C PHE A 173 7.05 13.84 11.76
N ALA A 174 6.02 12.99 11.67
CA ALA A 174 5.82 12.05 10.58
C ALA A 174 4.38 12.18 10.02
N THR A 175 3.88 13.43 9.94
CA THR A 175 2.54 13.71 9.42
C THR A 175 2.54 13.75 7.91
N GLY A 176 1.46 13.27 7.32
CA GLY A 176 1.19 13.36 5.88
C GLY A 176 0.23 14.50 5.52
N THR A 177 0.21 14.85 4.25
CA THR A 177 -0.73 15.82 3.68
C THR A 177 -0.92 15.49 2.20
N LEU A 178 -2.15 15.42 1.72
CA LEU A 178 -2.46 15.22 0.29
C LEU A 178 -2.53 16.57 -0.46
N GLY A 179 -3.17 17.55 0.16
CA GLY A 179 -3.47 18.83 -0.45
C GLY A 179 -4.76 18.81 -1.30
N GLU A 180 -5.39 19.96 -1.37
CA GLU A 180 -6.66 20.12 -2.09
C GLU A 180 -6.60 19.74 -3.57
N PRO A 181 -5.56 20.12 -4.36
CA PRO A 181 -5.50 19.77 -5.78
C PRO A 181 -5.48 18.26 -6.01
N GLN A 182 -4.71 17.49 -5.21
CA GLN A 182 -4.63 16.04 -5.33
C GLN A 182 -5.96 15.38 -4.93
N ILE A 183 -6.61 15.85 -3.85
CA ILE A 183 -7.91 15.36 -3.41
C ILE A 183 -8.97 15.60 -4.49
N ALA A 184 -9.04 16.80 -5.06
CA ALA A 184 -10.01 17.14 -6.11
C ALA A 184 -9.78 16.32 -7.40
N ALA A 185 -8.53 16.06 -7.77
CA ALA A 185 -8.20 15.22 -8.92
C ALA A 185 -8.57 13.74 -8.65
N ALA A 186 -8.26 13.23 -7.45
CA ALA A 186 -8.62 11.87 -7.05
C ALA A 186 -10.14 11.66 -7.02
N GLU A 187 -10.91 12.66 -6.56
CA GLU A 187 -12.38 12.61 -6.56
C GLU A 187 -12.94 12.39 -7.96
N ARG A 188 -12.45 13.15 -8.94
CA ARG A 188 -12.88 13.02 -10.35
C ARG A 188 -12.54 11.62 -10.90
N ILE A 189 -11.29 11.17 -10.69
CA ILE A 189 -10.85 9.86 -11.16
C ILE A 189 -11.72 8.75 -10.54
N LEU A 190 -11.94 8.78 -9.22
CA LEU A 190 -12.74 7.75 -8.54
C LEU A 190 -14.20 7.74 -9.01
N ALA A 191 -14.80 8.93 -9.25
CA ALA A 191 -16.16 9.02 -9.77
C ALA A 191 -16.26 8.45 -11.20
N ASP A 192 -15.27 8.74 -12.07
CA ASP A 192 -15.22 8.21 -13.43
C ASP A 192 -15.11 6.68 -13.43
N LEU A 193 -14.16 6.14 -12.65
CA LEU A 193 -13.95 4.70 -12.51
C LEU A 193 -15.19 3.98 -11.94
N GLY A 194 -15.92 4.64 -11.04
CA GLY A 194 -17.17 4.12 -10.49
C GLY A 194 -18.26 4.00 -11.58
N ARG A 195 -18.36 4.98 -12.50
CA ARG A 195 -19.28 4.92 -13.65
C ARG A 195 -18.88 3.83 -14.65
N GLU A 196 -17.60 3.54 -14.77
CA GLU A 196 -17.09 2.43 -15.58
C GLU A 196 -17.31 1.05 -14.91
N GLY A 197 -17.72 1.03 -13.65
CA GLY A 197 -17.96 -0.20 -12.90
C GLY A 197 -16.69 -0.96 -12.50
N LEU A 198 -15.55 -0.28 -12.36
CA LEU A 198 -14.30 -0.89 -11.91
C LEU A 198 -14.22 -0.96 -10.38
N CYS A 199 -13.51 -1.99 -9.87
CA CYS A 199 -13.12 -2.04 -8.46
C CYS A 199 -12.01 -1.03 -8.20
N ARG A 200 -12.30 -0.01 -7.37
CA ARG A 200 -11.40 1.10 -7.10
C ARG A 200 -10.65 0.86 -5.80
N VAL A 201 -9.34 0.63 -5.91
CA VAL A 201 -8.43 0.46 -4.77
C VAL A 201 -7.57 1.70 -4.63
N VAL A 202 -7.71 2.42 -3.52
CA VAL A 202 -6.91 3.61 -3.20
C VAL A 202 -5.69 3.19 -2.40
N LEU A 203 -4.51 3.61 -2.86
CA LEU A 203 -3.24 3.42 -2.17
C LEU A 203 -2.81 4.74 -1.55
N ILE A 204 -2.58 4.75 -0.25
CA ILE A 204 -2.09 5.91 0.51
C ILE A 204 -1.15 5.43 1.61
N HIS A 205 -0.09 6.18 1.94
CA HIS A 205 0.84 5.74 2.99
C HIS A 205 0.28 5.98 4.41
N HIS A 206 -0.14 7.22 4.70
CA HIS A 206 -0.68 7.54 6.02
C HIS A 206 -2.14 7.11 6.15
N PRO A 207 -2.54 6.44 7.26
CA PRO A 207 -3.93 6.06 7.47
C PRO A 207 -4.85 7.29 7.41
N PRO A 208 -5.90 7.26 6.58
CA PRO A 208 -6.81 8.39 6.42
C PRO A 208 -7.86 8.44 7.53
N LEU A 209 -7.44 8.27 8.79
CA LEU A 209 -8.28 8.21 9.98
C LEU A 209 -8.06 9.47 10.83
N THR A 210 -9.16 10.07 11.29
CA THR A 210 -9.13 11.29 12.12
C THR A 210 -8.69 11.01 13.56
N THR A 211 -8.65 9.74 13.98
CA THR A 211 -8.28 9.30 15.32
C THR A 211 -6.77 9.10 15.52
N GLU A 212 -5.98 9.29 14.47
CA GLU A 212 -4.53 9.12 14.53
C GLU A 212 -3.83 10.16 15.40
N LYS A 213 -2.69 9.78 15.98
CA LYS A 213 -1.88 10.66 16.83
C LYS A 213 -1.42 11.90 16.07
N HIS A 214 -1.51 13.07 16.71
CA HIS A 214 -1.24 14.37 16.11
C HIS A 214 0.09 14.47 15.34
N PHE A 215 1.15 13.83 15.83
CA PHE A 215 2.49 13.93 15.23
C PHE A 215 2.76 12.98 14.06
N LYS A 216 1.79 12.06 13.75
CA LYS A 216 1.94 11.07 12.66
C LYS A 216 0.68 10.90 11.79
N ARG A 217 -0.35 11.70 11.99
CA ARG A 217 -1.61 11.61 11.26
C ARG A 217 -1.51 12.15 9.83
N LEU A 218 -2.46 11.77 9.00
CA LEU A 218 -2.81 12.52 7.79
C LEU A 218 -3.52 13.81 8.22
N THR A 219 -2.97 14.97 7.87
CA THR A 219 -3.49 16.27 8.36
C THR A 219 -4.84 16.63 7.77
N ASP A 220 -5.09 16.20 6.56
CA ASP A 220 -6.32 16.41 5.79
C ASP A 220 -7.19 15.14 5.65
N ALA A 221 -7.11 14.24 6.66
CA ALA A 221 -7.92 13.02 6.70
C ALA A 221 -9.43 13.28 6.58
N ALA A 222 -9.93 14.35 7.18
CA ALA A 222 -11.35 14.72 7.07
C ALA A 222 -11.75 15.07 5.63
N ALA A 223 -10.89 15.79 4.89
CA ALA A 223 -11.13 16.12 3.48
C ALA A 223 -11.06 14.86 2.61
N PHE A 224 -10.10 13.96 2.86
CA PHE A 224 -10.04 12.65 2.21
C PHE A 224 -11.32 11.83 2.44
N GLN A 225 -11.80 11.73 3.69
CA GLN A 225 -13.03 11.00 4.01
C GLN A 225 -14.25 11.64 3.35
N ALA A 226 -14.30 12.96 3.27
CA ALA A 226 -15.37 13.66 2.56
C ALA A 226 -15.36 13.37 1.05
N MET A 227 -14.18 13.28 0.44
CA MET A 227 -14.00 12.86 -0.96
C MET A 227 -14.52 11.43 -1.17
N ILE A 228 -14.11 10.46 -0.34
CA ILE A 228 -14.58 9.07 -0.44
C ILE A 228 -16.09 8.97 -0.24
N ARG A 229 -16.67 9.77 0.65
CA ARG A 229 -18.13 9.79 0.85
C ARG A 229 -18.90 10.22 -0.39
N ARG A 230 -18.30 11.08 -1.24
CA ARG A 230 -18.94 11.55 -2.49
C ARG A 230 -18.64 10.62 -3.66
N ALA A 231 -17.36 10.30 -3.89
CA ALA A 231 -16.93 9.57 -5.08
C ALA A 231 -17.00 8.04 -4.90
N GLY A 232 -16.78 7.55 -3.69
CA GLY A 232 -16.68 6.12 -3.39
C GLY A 232 -15.35 5.49 -3.82
N CYS A 233 -15.05 4.34 -3.20
CA CYS A 233 -14.10 3.33 -3.63
C CYS A 233 -14.43 2.03 -2.92
N GLU A 234 -13.85 0.92 -3.35
CA GLU A 234 -14.13 -0.39 -2.77
C GLU A 234 -13.14 -0.76 -1.66
N LEU A 235 -11.94 -0.18 -1.69
CA LEU A 235 -10.88 -0.51 -0.72
C LEU A 235 -9.87 0.64 -0.60
N VAL A 236 -9.38 0.90 0.62
CA VAL A 236 -8.24 1.77 0.89
C VAL A 236 -7.14 0.97 1.57
N LEU A 237 -5.93 1.00 1.02
CA LEU A 237 -4.75 0.31 1.54
C LEU A 237 -3.71 1.31 2.04
N HIS A 238 -3.15 1.06 3.24
CA HIS A 238 -2.14 1.93 3.82
C HIS A 238 -1.06 1.18 4.61
N GLY A 239 0.02 1.90 4.98
CA GLY A 239 1.11 1.45 5.83
C GLY A 239 1.27 2.32 7.08
N HIS A 240 2.50 2.83 7.29
CA HIS A 240 2.88 3.84 8.28
C HIS A 240 2.82 3.41 9.75
N ASN A 241 1.75 2.76 10.19
CA ASN A 241 1.59 2.35 11.59
C ASN A 241 2.35 1.08 11.95
N HIS A 242 2.88 0.35 10.96
CA HIS A 242 3.52 -0.95 11.10
C HIS A 242 2.66 -1.99 11.81
N ARG A 243 1.33 -1.91 11.65
CA ARG A 243 0.36 -2.82 12.28
C ARG A 243 -0.70 -3.25 11.28
N SER A 244 -1.18 -4.48 11.42
CA SER A 244 -2.40 -4.88 10.75
C SER A 244 -3.58 -4.21 11.43
N GLU A 245 -4.25 -3.32 10.70
CA GLU A 245 -5.35 -2.52 11.20
C GLU A 245 -6.52 -2.59 10.21
N VAL A 246 -7.74 -2.63 10.73
CA VAL A 246 -8.96 -2.60 9.93
C VAL A 246 -9.87 -1.52 10.48
N ALA A 247 -10.21 -0.58 9.64
CA ALA A 247 -11.18 0.46 9.93
C ALA A 247 -12.21 0.56 8.79
N ARG A 248 -13.22 1.39 8.97
CA ARG A 248 -14.20 1.71 7.94
C ARG A 248 -14.45 3.21 7.92
N ILE A 249 -14.60 3.77 6.73
CA ILE A 249 -15.01 5.16 6.52
C ILE A 249 -16.29 5.16 5.69
N ALA A 250 -17.06 6.23 5.77
CA ALA A 250 -18.31 6.33 5.04
C ALA A 250 -18.07 6.49 3.53
N GLY A 251 -18.71 5.66 2.71
CA GLY A 251 -18.82 5.81 1.26
C GLY A 251 -20.27 6.08 0.84
N PRO A 252 -20.52 6.30 -0.46
CA PRO A 252 -21.88 6.61 -0.96
C PRO A 252 -22.83 5.42 -0.87
N ASP A 253 -22.34 4.20 -1.10
CA ASP A 253 -23.14 2.97 -1.15
C ASP A 253 -22.94 2.07 0.09
N GLY A 254 -22.22 2.57 1.10
CA GLY A 254 -21.94 1.84 2.33
C GLY A 254 -20.53 2.11 2.87
N PRO A 255 -20.15 1.44 3.96
CA PRO A 255 -18.84 1.64 4.57
C PRO A 255 -17.72 1.05 3.72
N VAL A 256 -16.70 1.86 3.46
CA VAL A 256 -15.48 1.49 2.72
C VAL A 256 -14.43 0.95 3.69
N PRO A 257 -13.88 -0.26 3.47
CA PRO A 257 -12.80 -0.79 4.29
C PRO A 257 -11.50 -0.01 4.08
N VAL A 258 -10.81 0.26 5.19
CA VAL A 258 -9.48 0.87 5.25
C VAL A 258 -8.57 -0.11 5.96
N ILE A 259 -7.59 -0.65 5.25
CA ILE A 259 -6.76 -1.75 5.74
C ILE A 259 -5.30 -1.33 5.78
N GLY A 260 -4.72 -1.39 6.98
CA GLY A 260 -3.30 -1.20 7.21
C GLY A 260 -2.57 -2.53 7.31
N VAL A 261 -1.35 -2.58 6.77
CA VAL A 261 -0.47 -3.74 6.86
C VAL A 261 0.71 -3.45 7.78
N SER A 262 1.22 -4.47 8.50
CA SER A 262 2.45 -4.32 9.27
C SER A 262 3.66 -4.23 8.33
N SER A 263 4.79 -3.71 8.85
CA SER A 263 6.02 -3.61 8.08
C SER A 263 6.44 -4.97 7.51
N ALA A 264 6.74 -5.03 6.21
CA ALA A 264 7.18 -6.22 5.51
C ALA A 264 8.56 -6.74 5.98
N SER A 265 9.32 -5.91 6.71
CA SER A 265 10.62 -6.27 7.30
C SER A 265 10.60 -6.40 8.81
N ALA A 266 9.41 -6.37 9.46
CA ALA A 266 9.32 -6.43 10.91
C ALA A 266 9.97 -7.70 11.48
N ALA A 267 10.80 -7.54 12.51
CA ALA A 267 11.39 -8.68 13.21
C ALA A 267 10.30 -9.60 13.80
N PRO A 268 10.53 -10.91 13.92
CA PRO A 268 9.55 -11.87 14.42
C PRO A 268 9.03 -11.56 15.83
N ASP A 269 9.85 -10.93 16.66
CA ASP A 269 9.58 -10.53 18.05
C ASP A 269 9.23 -9.04 18.18
N SER A 270 9.00 -8.35 17.07
CA SER A 270 8.64 -6.94 17.07
C SER A 270 7.36 -6.68 17.87
N LYS A 271 7.40 -5.67 18.75
CA LYS A 271 6.22 -5.19 19.51
C LYS A 271 5.07 -4.67 18.63
N TYR A 272 5.31 -4.44 17.35
CA TYR A 272 4.33 -4.02 16.36
C TYR A 272 3.72 -5.19 15.58
N GLY A 273 4.16 -6.42 15.86
CA GLY A 273 3.79 -7.64 15.17
C GLY A 273 4.85 -8.11 14.19
N ARG A 274 4.68 -9.32 13.70
CA ARG A 274 5.56 -9.96 12.71
C ARG A 274 5.48 -9.26 11.35
N ALA A 275 6.47 -9.48 10.50
CA ALA A 275 6.39 -9.10 9.09
C ALA A 275 5.15 -9.74 8.43
N ARG A 276 4.39 -8.95 7.68
CA ARG A 276 3.17 -9.37 7.00
C ARG A 276 3.02 -8.73 5.64
N TYR A 277 2.20 -9.38 4.81
CA TYR A 277 1.58 -8.79 3.64
C TYR A 277 0.14 -9.29 3.54
N HIS A 278 -0.67 -8.67 2.70
CA HIS A 278 -2.01 -9.12 2.41
C HIS A 278 -2.07 -9.68 1.00
N LEU A 279 -2.67 -10.86 0.84
CA LEU A 279 -3.06 -11.40 -0.45
C LEU A 279 -4.55 -11.15 -0.62
N ILE A 280 -4.90 -10.29 -1.58
CA ILE A 280 -6.25 -9.75 -1.74
C ILE A 280 -6.86 -10.33 -3.01
N HIS A 281 -7.98 -11.02 -2.87
CA HIS A 281 -8.75 -11.62 -3.96
C HIS A 281 -9.96 -10.75 -4.26
N ILE A 282 -10.03 -10.21 -5.46
CA ILE A 282 -11.11 -9.30 -5.91
C ILE A 282 -11.92 -10.00 -6.98
N GLU A 283 -13.19 -10.22 -6.69
CA GLU A 283 -14.14 -10.93 -7.56
C GLU A 283 -15.36 -10.06 -7.80
N ARG A 284 -15.88 -10.08 -9.04
CA ARG A 284 -17.19 -9.49 -9.34
C ARG A 284 -18.28 -10.33 -8.72
N GLU A 285 -19.18 -9.70 -7.96
CA GLU A 285 -20.31 -10.37 -7.34
C GLU A 285 -21.58 -9.53 -7.51
N ASN A 286 -22.56 -10.04 -8.29
CA ASN A 286 -23.79 -9.31 -8.61
C ASN A 286 -23.51 -7.88 -9.13
N GLU A 287 -24.02 -6.85 -8.43
CA GLU A 287 -23.82 -5.44 -8.76
C GLU A 287 -22.60 -4.80 -8.04
N GLY A 288 -21.78 -5.62 -7.39
CA GLY A 288 -20.66 -5.13 -6.58
C GLY A 288 -19.42 -6.01 -6.66
N TRP A 289 -18.65 -6.00 -5.59
CA TRP A 289 -17.37 -6.69 -5.47
C TRP A 289 -17.30 -7.47 -4.16
N ARG A 290 -16.79 -8.69 -4.24
CA ARG A 290 -16.30 -9.44 -3.09
C ARG A 290 -14.80 -9.25 -3.00
N ILE A 291 -14.34 -8.81 -1.83
CA ILE A 291 -12.92 -8.58 -1.55
C ILE A 291 -12.53 -9.49 -0.39
N GLY A 292 -11.86 -10.59 -0.70
CA GLY A 292 -11.27 -11.48 0.28
C GLY A 292 -9.84 -11.04 0.57
N VAL A 293 -9.45 -10.92 1.83
CA VAL A 293 -8.11 -10.54 2.25
C VAL A 293 -7.54 -11.64 3.13
N GLU A 294 -6.56 -12.37 2.61
CA GLU A 294 -5.76 -13.31 3.38
C GLU A 294 -4.59 -12.55 4.00
N LEU A 295 -4.52 -12.52 5.33
CA LEU A 295 -3.38 -11.99 6.05
C LEU A 295 -2.30 -13.07 6.09
N ARG A 296 -1.13 -12.79 5.52
CA ARG A 296 0.00 -13.70 5.50
C ARG A 296 1.13 -13.14 6.33
N ALA A 297 1.60 -13.90 7.29
CA ALA A 297 2.64 -13.49 8.23
C ALA A 297 3.88 -14.37 8.12
N LEU A 298 5.05 -13.78 8.27
CA LEU A 298 6.29 -14.54 8.44
C LEU A 298 6.18 -15.47 9.65
N ARG A 299 6.50 -16.73 9.49
CA ARG A 299 6.55 -17.70 10.58
C ARG A 299 7.58 -17.29 11.63
N LYS A 300 7.35 -17.68 12.88
CA LYS A 300 8.26 -17.32 13.98
C LYS A 300 9.66 -17.92 13.81
N ASP A 301 9.75 -19.05 13.12
CA ASP A 301 11.02 -19.72 12.79
C ASP A 301 11.74 -19.11 11.56
N GLY A 302 11.10 -18.14 10.89
CA GLY A 302 11.62 -17.53 9.68
C GLY A 302 11.49 -18.39 8.41
N ALA A 303 10.95 -19.60 8.49
CA ALA A 303 10.88 -20.56 7.40
C ALA A 303 9.68 -20.34 6.46
N GLY A 304 9.53 -19.14 5.92
CA GLY A 304 8.44 -18.77 5.01
C GLY A 304 7.25 -18.13 5.72
N CYS A 305 6.14 -17.95 4.99
CA CYS A 305 4.92 -17.34 5.52
C CYS A 305 3.84 -18.40 5.81
N GLU A 306 2.88 -18.00 6.61
CA GLU A 306 1.71 -18.78 6.97
C GLU A 306 0.45 -17.88 6.94
N PRO A 307 -0.75 -18.42 6.69
CA PRO A 307 -1.99 -17.70 6.91
C PRO A 307 -2.10 -17.24 8.37
N ASP A 308 -2.52 -15.99 8.59
CA ASP A 308 -2.63 -15.36 9.92
C ASP A 308 -4.01 -14.69 10.11
N GLY A 309 -4.99 -15.16 9.36
CA GLY A 309 -6.39 -14.74 9.38
C GLY A 309 -6.90 -14.30 8.02
N ASP A 310 -8.22 -14.22 7.94
CA ASP A 310 -8.96 -13.84 6.74
C ASP A 310 -9.99 -12.76 7.05
N LEU A 311 -10.20 -11.86 6.08
CA LEU A 311 -11.25 -10.86 6.10
C LEU A 311 -12.04 -10.93 4.79
N VAL A 312 -13.34 -10.66 4.87
CA VAL A 312 -14.18 -10.58 3.67
C VAL A 312 -15.00 -9.29 3.73
N PHE A 313 -15.00 -8.56 2.64
CA PHE A 313 -15.79 -7.36 2.44
C PHE A 313 -16.63 -7.50 1.18
N HIS A 314 -17.81 -6.89 1.19
CA HIS A 314 -18.69 -6.77 0.03
C HIS A 314 -18.93 -5.29 -0.22
N SER A 315 -18.79 -4.86 -1.47
CA SER A 315 -19.17 -3.52 -1.92
C SER A 315 -20.36 -3.62 -2.88
N GLY A 316 -21.12 -2.56 -2.99
CA GLY A 316 -22.34 -2.47 -3.77
C GLY A 316 -23.52 -2.11 -2.89
N ARG A 317 -24.67 -1.81 -3.50
CA ARG A 317 -25.91 -1.51 -2.74
C ARG A 317 -26.23 -2.69 -1.86
N ALA A 318 -26.35 -2.45 -0.56
CA ALA A 318 -26.88 -3.45 0.35
C ALA A 318 -28.19 -3.96 -0.25
N LEU A 319 -28.23 -5.24 -0.59
CA LEU A 319 -29.52 -5.89 -0.87
C LEU A 319 -30.41 -5.62 0.33
N ALA A 320 -31.49 -4.83 0.12
CA ALA A 320 -32.49 -4.64 1.13
C ALA A 320 -32.86 -6.05 1.60
N MET A 321 -32.57 -6.35 2.87
CA MET A 321 -33.06 -7.57 3.48
C MET A 321 -34.55 -7.56 3.30
N VAL A 322 -35.03 -8.42 2.40
CA VAL A 322 -36.45 -8.72 2.29
C VAL A 322 -36.80 -9.39 3.63
N ALA A 323 -37.61 -8.67 4.41
CA ALA A 323 -38.15 -9.10 5.69
C ALA A 323 -39.13 -10.27 5.47
#